data_b294beb207607e5d0ebb7b2a21b0ea08
#
_entry.id   b294beb207607e5d0ebb7b2a21b0ea08
#
_cell.length_a   1.000
_cell.length_b   1.000
_cell.length_c   1.000
_cell.angle_alpha   90.00
_cell.angle_beta   90.00
_cell.angle_gamma   90.00
#
_symmetry.space_group_name_H-M   'P 1'
#
loop_
_entity.id
_entity.type
_entity.pdbx_description
1 polymer ?
#
loop_
_entity_poly.entity_id
_entity_poly.type
_entity_poly.pdbx_seq_one_letter_code
_entity_poly.pdbx_strand_id
1 'polypeptide(L)'
;MFKHIEPVTIPEKKLFFEFKEKEMVNKLHRMIGKDNFNLLTQRLEKQGMKKGVTVLLYGLPGTGKTETVLQLGKTSNRFIMLADASKIRSKWVGETARNIKELFDEYRKTAKDLDETPILLFNEADALIGKRHDVADRGDQEMNTMQNILLEELENFEGIFIATTNLVDNIDKAFDRRFLYKIRFEKPGTETIFQIWRTKFPKVKPAILKNICSKVTLSGGQIENIRKKVTIDTILHEHFTVNEAYLMELAQQELLLENRIHLRHPIGFTRK
;
A
#
# COMPACT_ATOMS: atom_id res chain seq x y z
N MET A 1 -3.82 17.50 8.11
CA MET A 1 -4.52 16.33 7.64
C MET A 1 -3.54 15.29 7.02
N PHE A 2 -2.47 15.74 6.43
CA PHE A 2 -1.38 14.90 5.90
C PHE A 2 -0.27 14.64 6.90
N LYS A 3 0.40 13.48 6.73
CA LYS A 3 1.75 13.31 7.20
C LYS A 3 2.69 13.56 6.01
N HIS A 4 3.51 14.58 6.12
CA HIS A 4 4.54 14.88 5.13
C HIS A 4 5.76 13.99 5.41
N ILE A 5 6.23 13.29 4.39
CA ILE A 5 7.37 12.39 4.49
C ILE A 5 8.43 12.86 3.49
N GLU A 6 9.55 13.28 4.02
CA GLU A 6 10.72 13.70 3.22
C GLU A 6 11.47 12.48 2.70
N PRO A 7 11.93 12.49 1.45
CA PRO A 7 12.65 11.35 0.85
C PRO A 7 13.86 10.90 1.67
N VAL A 8 14.59 11.85 2.25
CA VAL A 8 15.79 11.60 3.06
C VAL A 8 15.47 10.85 4.36
N THR A 9 14.29 11.02 4.91
CA THR A 9 13.87 10.38 6.16
C THR A 9 13.42 8.92 5.98
N ILE A 10 13.21 8.49 4.74
CA ILE A 10 12.75 7.13 4.44
C ILE A 10 13.94 6.17 4.52
N PRO A 11 13.93 5.17 5.42
CA PRO A 11 14.99 4.17 5.48
C PRO A 11 14.98 3.32 4.19
N GLU A 12 16.17 3.04 3.68
CA GLU A 12 16.30 2.18 2.51
C GLU A 12 15.90 0.74 2.85
N LYS A 13 15.02 0.17 2.04
CA LYS A 13 14.59 -1.22 2.14
C LYS A 13 14.60 -1.89 0.79
N LYS A 14 15.26 -3.03 0.72
CA LYS A 14 15.23 -3.88 -0.47
C LYS A 14 13.89 -4.61 -0.53
N LEU A 15 13.15 -4.40 -1.63
CA LEU A 15 11.90 -5.07 -1.93
C LEU A 15 12.11 -6.16 -2.98
N PHE A 16 11.32 -7.20 -2.89
CA PHE A 16 11.35 -8.32 -3.81
C PHE A 16 9.95 -8.50 -4.38
N PHE A 17 9.87 -8.66 -5.68
CA PHE A 17 8.64 -8.73 -6.44
C PHE A 17 8.65 -9.93 -7.37
N GLU A 18 7.48 -10.45 -7.67
CA GLU A 18 7.29 -11.35 -8.79
C GLU A 18 7.53 -10.61 -10.12
N PHE A 19 7.76 -11.38 -11.19
CA PHE A 19 8.19 -10.79 -12.48
C PHE A 19 7.26 -9.66 -12.97
N LYS A 20 5.94 -9.92 -13.01
CA LYS A 20 4.94 -8.93 -13.47
C LYS A 20 4.87 -7.70 -12.58
N GLU A 21 4.88 -7.89 -11.27
CA GLU A 21 4.91 -6.79 -10.30
C GLU A 21 6.16 -5.93 -10.50
N LYS A 22 7.32 -6.58 -10.61
CA LYS A 22 8.60 -5.91 -10.82
C LYS A 22 8.62 -5.07 -12.08
N GLU A 23 8.10 -5.56 -13.19
CA GLU A 23 8.01 -4.80 -14.44
C GLU A 23 7.14 -3.55 -14.27
N MET A 24 5.97 -3.69 -13.63
CA MET A 24 5.05 -2.56 -13.40
C MET A 24 5.62 -1.55 -12.41
N VAL A 25 6.24 -1.99 -11.32
CA VAL A 25 6.91 -1.11 -10.35
C VAL A 25 8.08 -0.38 -11.01
N ASN A 26 8.89 -1.05 -11.83
CA ASN A 26 9.98 -0.42 -12.58
C ASN A 26 9.46 0.58 -13.61
N LYS A 27 8.32 0.29 -14.28
CA LYS A 27 7.67 1.24 -15.18
C LYS A 27 7.21 2.49 -14.42
N LEU A 28 6.57 2.30 -13.27
CA LEU A 28 6.13 3.40 -12.40
C LEU A 28 7.33 4.23 -11.94
N HIS A 29 8.39 3.58 -11.47
CA HIS A 29 9.62 4.26 -11.04
C HIS A 29 10.22 5.13 -12.16
N ARG A 30 10.33 4.59 -13.37
CA ARG A 30 10.83 5.37 -14.52
C ARG A 30 9.91 6.54 -14.86
N MET A 31 8.61 6.34 -14.81
CA MET A 31 7.61 7.35 -15.15
C MET A 31 7.60 8.52 -14.18
N ILE A 32 7.78 8.27 -12.87
CA ILE A 32 7.79 9.32 -11.84
C ILE A 32 9.19 9.91 -11.61
N GLY A 33 10.23 9.42 -12.27
CA GLY A 33 11.55 10.07 -12.26
C GLY A 33 11.43 11.51 -12.77
N LYS A 34 12.23 12.44 -12.22
CA LYS A 34 12.11 13.90 -12.45
C LYS A 34 11.96 14.25 -13.92
N ASP A 35 12.95 13.93 -14.73
CA ASP A 35 13.00 14.32 -16.15
C ASP A 35 11.88 13.64 -16.96
N ASN A 36 11.60 12.37 -16.68
CA ASN A 36 10.57 11.62 -17.36
C ASN A 36 9.16 12.13 -17.04
N PHE A 37 8.90 12.50 -15.77
CA PHE A 37 7.59 13.02 -15.39
C PHE A 37 7.31 14.39 -16.03
N ASN A 38 8.30 15.27 -16.06
CA ASN A 38 8.18 16.57 -16.70
C ASN A 38 7.95 16.43 -18.22
N LEU A 39 8.70 15.53 -18.87
CA LEU A 39 8.50 15.23 -20.29
C LEU A 39 7.12 14.61 -20.57
N LEU A 40 6.68 13.69 -19.70
CA LEU A 40 5.38 13.04 -19.79
C LEU A 40 4.25 14.08 -19.73
N THR A 41 4.27 14.93 -18.71
CA THR A 41 3.22 15.96 -18.50
C THR A 41 3.15 16.95 -19.64
N GLN A 42 4.29 17.41 -20.15
CA GLN A 42 4.35 18.29 -21.33
C GLN A 42 3.77 17.63 -22.60
N ARG A 43 4.07 16.34 -22.81
CA ARG A 43 3.56 15.61 -23.99
C ARG A 43 2.07 15.35 -23.89
N LEU A 44 1.57 15.00 -22.71
CA LEU A 44 0.14 14.81 -22.47
C LEU A 44 -0.62 16.13 -22.71
N GLU A 45 -0.11 17.24 -22.20
CA GLU A 45 -0.70 18.57 -22.39
C GLU A 45 -0.77 18.96 -23.88
N LYS A 46 0.31 18.75 -24.64
CA LYS A 46 0.33 19.01 -26.10
C LYS A 46 -0.69 18.15 -26.86
N GLN A 47 -1.08 17.01 -26.31
CA GLN A 47 -2.10 16.13 -26.90
C GLN A 47 -3.51 16.37 -26.35
N GLY A 48 -3.71 17.40 -25.52
CA GLY A 48 -4.99 17.69 -24.88
C GLY A 48 -5.42 16.63 -23.85
N MET A 49 -4.46 15.85 -23.33
CA MET A 49 -4.71 14.82 -22.33
C MET A 49 -4.46 15.34 -20.91
N LYS A 50 -5.14 14.76 -19.91
CA LYS A 50 -4.93 15.07 -18.49
C LYS A 50 -3.52 14.66 -18.06
N LYS A 51 -2.88 15.50 -17.25
CA LYS A 51 -1.47 15.33 -16.83
C LYS A 51 -1.27 14.41 -15.63
N GLY A 52 -2.36 13.96 -14.99
CA GLY A 52 -2.30 13.16 -13.79
C GLY A 52 -1.89 11.71 -14.02
N VAL A 53 -1.09 11.18 -13.13
CA VAL A 53 -0.74 9.76 -13.04
C VAL A 53 -1.41 9.17 -11.80
N THR A 54 -2.45 8.37 -12.02
CA THR A 54 -3.23 7.73 -10.96
C THR A 54 -2.94 6.23 -10.93
N VAL A 55 -2.50 5.72 -9.77
CA VAL A 55 -2.06 4.34 -9.59
C VAL A 55 -2.78 3.70 -8.42
N LEU A 56 -3.25 2.48 -8.60
CA LEU A 56 -3.80 1.64 -7.54
C LEU A 56 -2.89 0.45 -7.30
N LEU A 57 -2.38 0.32 -6.07
CA LEU A 57 -1.68 -0.85 -5.59
C LEU A 57 -2.66 -1.66 -4.73
N TYR A 58 -3.03 -2.85 -5.18
CA TYR A 58 -4.04 -3.67 -4.51
C TYR A 58 -3.55 -5.10 -4.28
N GLY A 59 -4.12 -5.79 -3.32
CA GLY A 59 -3.76 -7.17 -3.00
C GLY A 59 -3.67 -7.44 -1.50
N LEU A 60 -3.23 -8.64 -1.12
CA LEU A 60 -3.24 -9.10 0.25
C LEU A 60 -2.40 -8.20 1.20
N PRO A 61 -2.75 -8.13 2.49
CA PRO A 61 -1.97 -7.38 3.47
C PRO A 61 -0.55 -7.95 3.61
N GLY A 62 0.41 -7.08 3.97
CA GLY A 62 1.81 -7.50 4.19
C GLY A 62 2.62 -7.79 2.92
N THR A 63 2.08 -7.56 1.71
CA THR A 63 2.77 -7.81 0.43
C THR A 63 3.70 -6.66 0.00
N GLY A 64 3.77 -5.55 0.75
CA GLY A 64 4.72 -4.47 0.48
C GLY A 64 4.18 -3.25 -0.27
N LYS A 65 2.87 -3.14 -0.50
CA LYS A 65 2.24 -2.03 -1.24
C LYS A 65 2.69 -0.64 -0.77
N THR A 66 2.45 -0.34 0.51
CA THR A 66 2.80 0.97 1.10
C THR A 66 4.31 1.19 1.09
N GLU A 67 5.09 0.16 1.41
CA GLU A 67 6.55 0.24 1.39
C GLU A 67 7.08 0.54 -0.03
N THR A 68 6.44 -0.03 -1.06
CA THR A 68 6.80 0.27 -2.47
C THR A 68 6.65 1.76 -2.75
N VAL A 69 5.58 2.41 -2.30
CA VAL A 69 5.39 3.86 -2.51
C VAL A 69 6.45 4.66 -1.75
N LEU A 70 6.78 4.25 -0.51
CA LEU A 70 7.85 4.89 0.26
C LEU A 70 9.18 4.80 -0.47
N GLN A 71 9.56 3.61 -0.96
CA GLN A 71 10.80 3.43 -1.70
C GLN A 71 10.81 4.17 -3.05
N LEU A 72 9.65 4.27 -3.73
CA LEU A 72 9.51 5.10 -4.93
C LEU A 72 9.74 6.59 -4.62
N GLY A 73 9.16 7.12 -3.54
CA GLY A 73 9.40 8.50 -3.11
C GLY A 73 10.87 8.75 -2.80
N LYS A 74 11.52 7.82 -2.06
CA LYS A 74 12.94 7.89 -1.75
C LYS A 74 13.82 7.93 -3.01
N THR A 75 13.61 6.98 -3.91
CA THR A 75 14.48 6.80 -5.10
C THR A 75 14.23 7.85 -6.18
N SER A 76 13.04 8.45 -6.25
CA SER A 76 12.72 9.55 -7.15
C SER A 76 12.96 10.94 -6.52
N ASN A 77 13.43 10.99 -5.28
CA ASN A 77 13.60 12.21 -4.49
C ASN A 77 12.33 13.08 -4.39
N ARG A 78 11.17 12.44 -4.21
CA ARG A 78 9.87 13.12 -4.12
C ARG A 78 9.30 13.06 -2.72
N PHE A 79 8.78 14.18 -2.25
CA PHE A 79 7.96 14.23 -1.04
C PHE A 79 6.74 13.35 -1.18
N ILE A 80 6.33 12.73 -0.07
CA ILE A 80 5.09 11.97 -0.01
C ILE A 80 4.15 12.69 0.95
N MET A 81 2.99 13.05 0.44
CA MET A 81 1.86 13.54 1.21
C MET A 81 0.97 12.35 1.53
N LEU A 82 1.14 11.79 2.72
CA LEU A 82 0.41 10.59 3.16
C LEU A 82 -0.92 10.99 3.78
N ALA A 83 -2.01 10.60 3.14
CA ALA A 83 -3.37 10.65 3.65
C ALA A 83 -3.79 9.26 4.14
N ASP A 84 -4.14 9.17 5.43
CA ASP A 84 -4.70 7.96 6.01
C ASP A 84 -6.22 7.96 5.78
N ALA A 85 -6.68 7.11 4.87
CA ALA A 85 -8.08 7.05 4.48
C ALA A 85 -9.01 6.66 5.64
N SER A 86 -8.52 5.89 6.61
CA SER A 86 -9.29 5.52 7.81
C SER A 86 -9.60 6.74 8.70
N LYS A 87 -8.65 7.68 8.78
CA LYS A 87 -8.81 8.92 9.55
C LYS A 87 -9.70 9.95 8.86
N ILE A 88 -9.77 9.93 7.54
CA ILE A 88 -10.68 10.80 6.79
C ILE A 88 -12.13 10.46 7.15
N ARG A 89 -12.45 9.18 7.31
CA ARG A 89 -13.79 8.69 7.67
C ARG A 89 -14.19 8.96 9.12
N SER A 90 -13.26 8.93 10.06
CA SER A 90 -13.56 8.94 11.51
C SER A 90 -13.87 10.30 12.10
N LYS A 91 -13.64 11.40 11.39
CA LYS A 91 -13.89 12.77 11.85
C LYS A 91 -15.18 13.32 11.26
N TRP A 92 -16.30 13.17 11.98
CA TRP A 92 -17.55 13.92 11.88
C TRP A 92 -18.43 13.67 10.63
N VAL A 93 -19.64 13.26 10.92
CA VAL A 93 -20.80 13.25 10.02
C VAL A 93 -20.98 14.66 9.42
N GLY A 94 -20.97 14.77 8.08
CA GLY A 94 -21.16 16.06 7.37
C GLY A 94 -19.88 16.81 6.93
N GLU A 95 -18.71 16.55 7.54
CA GLU A 95 -17.46 17.23 7.19
C GLU A 95 -16.56 16.43 6.24
N THR A 96 -16.84 15.16 6.02
CA THR A 96 -15.94 14.25 5.28
C THR A 96 -15.78 14.67 3.82
N ALA A 97 -16.86 15.13 3.19
CA ALA A 97 -16.85 15.63 1.81
C ALA A 97 -15.96 16.88 1.65
N ARG A 98 -16.05 17.80 2.60
CA ARG A 98 -15.21 18.99 2.67
C ARG A 98 -13.74 18.61 2.90
N ASN A 99 -13.48 17.68 3.79
CA ASN A 99 -12.14 17.23 4.13
C ASN A 99 -11.40 16.64 2.91
N ILE A 100 -12.09 15.91 2.01
CA ILE A 100 -11.48 15.41 0.77
C ILE A 100 -11.09 16.56 -0.15
N LYS A 101 -11.97 17.54 -0.37
CA LYS A 101 -11.64 18.71 -1.20
C LYS A 101 -10.46 19.49 -0.64
N GLU A 102 -10.49 19.81 0.66
CA GLU A 102 -9.39 20.51 1.34
C GLU A 102 -8.06 19.75 1.22
N LEU A 103 -8.10 18.42 1.25
CA LEU A 103 -6.94 17.56 1.05
C LEU A 103 -6.34 17.70 -0.35
N PHE A 104 -7.16 17.67 -1.40
CA PHE A 104 -6.68 17.88 -2.77
C PHE A 104 -6.23 19.34 -3.01
N ASP A 105 -6.86 20.32 -2.37
CA ASP A 105 -6.44 21.73 -2.42
C ASP A 105 -5.08 21.93 -1.75
N GLU A 106 -4.87 21.33 -0.59
CA GLU A 106 -3.57 21.33 0.11
C GLU A 106 -2.48 20.68 -0.76
N TYR A 107 -2.79 19.53 -1.42
CA TYR A 107 -1.87 18.91 -2.36
C TYR A 107 -1.51 19.85 -3.51
N ARG A 108 -2.52 20.46 -4.17
CA ARG A 108 -2.31 21.41 -5.29
C ARG A 108 -1.45 22.60 -4.88
N LYS A 109 -1.65 23.12 -3.68
CA LYS A 109 -0.84 24.20 -3.13
C LYS A 109 0.60 23.75 -2.91
N THR A 110 0.79 22.64 -2.18
CA THR A 110 2.13 22.10 -1.91
C THR A 110 2.88 21.74 -3.20
N ALA A 111 2.20 21.19 -4.19
CA ALA A 111 2.80 20.84 -5.48
C ALA A 111 3.29 22.07 -6.27
N LYS A 112 2.74 23.26 -6.04
CA LYS A 112 3.21 24.53 -6.63
C LYS A 112 4.42 25.10 -5.90
N ASP A 113 4.54 24.82 -4.61
CA ASP A 113 5.61 25.36 -3.76
C ASP A 113 6.88 24.51 -3.82
N LEU A 114 6.81 23.28 -4.33
CA LEU A 114 7.93 22.35 -4.46
C LEU A 114 8.48 22.31 -5.88
N ASP A 115 9.80 22.17 -6.00
CA ASP A 115 10.48 21.97 -7.29
C ASP A 115 10.08 20.65 -7.97
N GLU A 116 9.76 19.64 -7.15
CA GLU A 116 9.35 18.31 -7.61
C GLU A 116 7.91 18.01 -7.20
N THR A 117 7.09 17.62 -8.16
CA THR A 117 5.71 17.21 -7.89
C THR A 117 5.68 16.10 -6.83
N PRO A 118 5.04 16.30 -5.66
CA PRO A 118 4.97 15.29 -4.62
C PRO A 118 4.09 14.10 -5.00
N ILE A 119 4.26 12.98 -4.29
CA ILE A 119 3.36 11.83 -4.39
C ILE A 119 2.23 12.02 -3.37
N LEU A 120 0.98 12.05 -3.82
CA LEU A 120 -0.18 11.95 -2.95
C LEU A 120 -0.48 10.47 -2.71
N LEU A 121 -0.24 9.98 -1.49
CA LEU A 121 -0.47 8.61 -1.10
C LEU A 121 -1.73 8.47 -0.24
N PHE A 122 -2.76 7.79 -0.77
CA PHE A 122 -3.90 7.32 0.01
C PHE A 122 -3.62 5.91 0.50
N ASN A 123 -3.24 5.82 1.77
CA ASN A 123 -2.97 4.51 2.38
C ASN A 123 -4.25 3.91 2.95
N GLU A 124 -4.44 2.59 2.73
CA GLU A 124 -5.62 1.85 3.20
C GLU A 124 -6.95 2.46 2.72
N ALA A 125 -7.01 2.73 1.41
CA ALA A 125 -8.17 3.37 0.79
C ALA A 125 -9.43 2.48 0.73
N ASP A 126 -9.42 1.32 1.38
CA ASP A 126 -10.48 0.30 1.38
C ASP A 126 -11.87 0.91 1.66
N ALA A 127 -11.94 1.78 2.67
CA ALA A 127 -13.16 2.45 3.05
C ALA A 127 -13.69 3.47 2.04
N LEU A 128 -12.80 3.99 1.16
CA LEU A 128 -13.12 5.04 0.20
C LEU A 128 -13.47 4.51 -1.17
N ILE A 129 -12.85 3.40 -1.60
CA ILE A 129 -12.94 2.86 -2.96
C ILE A 129 -13.72 1.55 -3.06
N GLY A 130 -14.22 1.03 -1.93
CA GLY A 130 -15.05 -0.17 -1.90
C GLY A 130 -16.38 0.02 -2.62
N LYS A 131 -17.06 -1.09 -2.91
CA LYS A 131 -18.41 -1.08 -3.52
C LYS A 131 -19.36 -0.21 -2.71
N ARG A 132 -20.22 0.51 -3.42
CA ARG A 132 -21.28 1.30 -2.82
C ARG A 132 -22.27 0.39 -2.12
N HIS A 133 -22.78 0.85 -0.99
CA HIS A 133 -23.89 0.21 -0.31
C HIS A 133 -25.20 0.80 -0.81
N ASP A 134 -26.24 -0.04 -0.85
CA ASP A 134 -27.60 0.47 -1.00
C ASP A 134 -27.89 1.39 0.18
N VAL A 135 -28.50 2.54 -0.12
CA VAL A 135 -28.73 3.57 0.89
C VAL A 135 -29.76 3.07 1.88
N ALA A 136 -29.31 2.52 3.00
CA ALA A 136 -30.15 2.07 4.10
C ALA A 136 -30.25 3.12 5.22
N ASP A 137 -29.20 3.94 5.39
CA ASP A 137 -29.14 4.99 6.41
C ASP A 137 -28.37 6.23 5.92
N ARG A 138 -28.27 7.25 6.83
CA ARG A 138 -27.52 8.50 6.55
C ARG A 138 -26.03 8.25 6.32
N GLY A 139 -25.45 7.24 6.96
CA GLY A 139 -24.03 6.91 6.82
C GLY A 139 -23.70 6.41 5.41
N ASP A 140 -24.57 5.62 4.81
CA ASP A 140 -24.43 5.12 3.44
C ASP A 140 -24.51 6.27 2.42
N GLN A 141 -25.44 7.21 2.65
CA GLN A 141 -25.60 8.39 1.79
C GLN A 141 -24.37 9.30 1.84
N GLU A 142 -23.79 9.51 3.00
CA GLU A 142 -22.57 10.29 3.17
C GLU A 142 -21.36 9.61 2.53
N MET A 143 -21.24 8.27 2.65
CA MET A 143 -20.21 7.49 2.00
C MET A 143 -20.28 7.63 0.49
N ASN A 144 -21.47 7.50 -0.10
CA ASN A 144 -21.68 7.64 -1.54
C ASN A 144 -21.34 9.07 -2.00
N THR A 145 -21.67 10.10 -1.21
CA THR A 145 -21.31 11.50 -1.50
C THR A 145 -19.79 11.69 -1.50
N MET A 146 -19.10 11.15 -0.50
CA MET A 146 -17.66 11.18 -0.38
C MET A 146 -16.97 10.48 -1.55
N GLN A 147 -17.47 9.30 -1.96
CA GLN A 147 -16.95 8.58 -3.12
C GLN A 147 -17.12 9.40 -4.42
N ASN A 148 -18.26 10.07 -4.59
CA ASN A 148 -18.49 10.92 -5.76
C ASN A 148 -17.48 12.09 -5.84
N ILE A 149 -17.20 12.74 -4.71
CA ILE A 149 -16.19 13.82 -4.65
C ILE A 149 -14.81 13.27 -4.95
N LEU A 150 -14.45 12.12 -4.37
CA LEU A 150 -13.15 11.49 -4.66
C LEU A 150 -13.02 11.12 -6.15
N LEU A 151 -14.09 10.63 -6.78
CA LEU A 151 -14.11 10.33 -8.21
C LEU A 151 -13.94 11.58 -9.07
N GLU A 152 -14.58 12.70 -8.68
CA GLU A 152 -14.44 14.00 -9.36
C GLU A 152 -13.00 14.54 -9.25
N GLU A 153 -12.42 14.49 -8.04
CA GLU A 153 -11.04 14.92 -7.81
C GLU A 153 -10.03 14.06 -8.58
N LEU A 154 -10.22 12.74 -8.61
CA LEU A 154 -9.35 11.84 -9.38
C LEU A 154 -9.48 12.04 -10.89
N GLU A 155 -10.69 12.37 -11.37
CA GLU A 155 -10.90 12.63 -12.80
C GLU A 155 -10.14 13.87 -13.29
N ASN A 156 -10.01 14.89 -12.44
CA ASN A 156 -9.36 16.16 -12.75
C ASN A 156 -7.96 16.28 -12.11
N PHE A 157 -7.43 15.18 -11.59
CA PHE A 157 -6.18 15.21 -10.86
C PHE A 157 -4.99 15.47 -11.78
N GLU A 158 -4.15 16.42 -11.39
CA GLU A 158 -2.86 16.69 -12.01
C GLU A 158 -1.74 16.44 -10.98
N GLY A 159 -0.86 15.52 -11.29
CA GLY A 159 0.23 15.11 -10.39
C GLY A 159 0.37 13.59 -10.28
N ILE A 160 0.90 13.12 -9.16
CA ILE A 160 1.14 11.70 -8.89
C ILE A 160 0.26 11.26 -7.73
N PHE A 161 -0.78 10.48 -8.03
CA PHE A 161 -1.69 9.91 -7.05
C PHE A 161 -1.49 8.40 -6.96
N ILE A 162 -1.23 7.89 -5.78
CA ILE A 162 -1.10 6.46 -5.52
C ILE A 162 -2.02 6.07 -4.37
N ALA A 163 -2.92 5.13 -4.61
CA ALA A 163 -3.73 4.53 -3.55
C ALA A 163 -3.26 3.11 -3.26
N THR A 164 -3.31 2.70 -1.99
CA THR A 164 -3.11 1.31 -1.58
C THR A 164 -4.39 0.75 -0.98
N THR A 165 -4.72 -0.51 -1.28
CA THR A 165 -5.89 -1.19 -0.74
C THR A 165 -5.64 -2.68 -0.54
N ASN A 166 -6.31 -3.27 0.44
CA ASN A 166 -6.34 -4.72 0.65
C ASN A 166 -7.54 -5.38 -0.07
N LEU A 167 -8.43 -4.58 -0.67
CA LEU A 167 -9.53 -5.09 -1.49
C LEU A 167 -8.99 -5.68 -2.80
N VAL A 168 -9.32 -6.94 -3.07
CA VAL A 168 -8.94 -7.62 -4.33
C VAL A 168 -10.11 -7.56 -5.34
N ASP A 169 -11.33 -7.85 -4.90
CA ASP A 169 -12.49 -8.03 -5.78
C ASP A 169 -13.65 -7.06 -5.51
N ASN A 170 -13.55 -6.21 -4.49
CA ASN A 170 -14.64 -5.36 -4.01
C ASN A 170 -14.43 -3.86 -4.28
N ILE A 171 -13.64 -3.52 -5.31
CA ILE A 171 -13.45 -2.12 -5.74
C ILE A 171 -14.67 -1.71 -6.57
N ASP A 172 -15.19 -0.50 -6.31
CA ASP A 172 -16.29 0.05 -7.13
C ASP A 172 -15.81 0.28 -8.57
N LYS A 173 -16.63 -0.13 -9.55
CA LYS A 173 -16.32 -0.02 -10.98
C LYS A 173 -16.05 1.41 -11.45
N ALA A 174 -16.59 2.41 -10.77
CA ALA A 174 -16.32 3.81 -11.08
C ALA A 174 -14.87 4.18 -10.82
N PHE A 175 -14.26 3.65 -9.76
CA PHE A 175 -12.84 3.83 -9.47
C PHE A 175 -11.95 3.09 -10.46
N ASP A 176 -12.39 1.96 -10.98
CA ASP A 176 -11.63 1.16 -11.94
C ASP A 176 -11.20 1.98 -13.18
N ARG A 177 -12.05 2.91 -13.61
CA ARG A 177 -11.79 3.79 -14.77
C ARG A 177 -10.92 5.01 -14.43
N ARG A 178 -10.76 5.35 -13.15
CA ARG A 178 -9.98 6.54 -12.70
C ARG A 178 -8.53 6.21 -12.44
N PHE A 179 -8.20 4.93 -12.22
CA PHE A 179 -6.82 4.51 -12.07
C PHE A 179 -6.20 4.13 -13.43
N LEU A 180 -5.21 4.90 -13.84
CA LEU A 180 -4.46 4.65 -15.08
C LEU A 180 -3.66 3.35 -15.02
N TYR A 181 -3.08 3.07 -13.85
CA TYR A 181 -2.35 1.84 -13.60
C TYR A 181 -2.90 1.13 -12.38
N LYS A 182 -3.06 -0.19 -12.51
CA LYS A 182 -3.47 -1.08 -11.42
C LYS A 182 -2.43 -2.18 -11.28
N ILE A 183 -1.78 -2.23 -10.12
CA ILE A 183 -0.71 -3.19 -9.85
C ILE A 183 -1.18 -4.11 -8.73
N ARG A 184 -1.34 -5.38 -9.05
CA ARG A 184 -1.72 -6.41 -8.09
C ARG A 184 -0.49 -6.92 -7.38
N PHE A 185 -0.54 -6.92 -6.05
CA PHE A 185 0.47 -7.49 -5.18
C PHE A 185 -0.03 -8.84 -4.68
N GLU A 186 0.61 -9.90 -5.10
CA GLU A 186 0.29 -11.27 -4.70
C GLU A 186 1.19 -11.74 -3.57
N LYS A 187 0.83 -12.86 -2.93
CA LYS A 187 1.79 -13.53 -2.05
C LYS A 187 2.98 -13.97 -2.89
N PRO A 188 4.20 -13.71 -2.41
CA PRO A 188 5.40 -14.05 -3.16
C PRO A 188 5.55 -15.56 -3.30
N GLY A 189 6.07 -16.02 -4.43
CA GLY A 189 6.44 -17.40 -4.67
C GLY A 189 7.66 -17.85 -3.86
N THR A 190 7.95 -19.13 -3.85
CA THR A 190 8.98 -19.75 -2.99
C THR A 190 10.35 -19.09 -3.11
N GLU A 191 10.77 -18.76 -4.33
CA GLU A 191 12.08 -18.13 -4.56
C GLU A 191 12.12 -16.69 -4.02
N THR A 192 11.07 -15.92 -4.26
CA THR A 192 10.95 -14.55 -3.74
C THR A 192 10.90 -14.55 -2.21
N ILE A 193 10.13 -15.46 -1.60
CA ILE A 193 10.10 -15.67 -0.14
C ILE A 193 11.49 -15.99 0.39
N PHE A 194 12.22 -16.88 -0.27
CA PHE A 194 13.57 -17.25 0.15
C PHE A 194 14.52 -16.04 0.11
N GLN A 195 14.43 -15.18 -0.90
CA GLN A 195 15.24 -13.95 -0.98
C GLN A 195 14.89 -12.98 0.16
N ILE A 196 13.61 -12.86 0.53
CA ILE A 196 13.17 -12.06 1.67
C ILE A 196 13.78 -12.61 2.96
N TRP A 197 13.64 -13.92 3.21
CA TRP A 197 14.22 -14.57 4.38
C TRP A 197 15.74 -14.36 4.47
N ARG A 198 16.47 -14.60 3.37
CA ARG A 198 17.92 -14.38 3.32
C ARG A 198 18.34 -12.97 3.70
N THR A 199 17.58 -11.99 3.22
CA THR A 199 17.85 -10.58 3.53
C THR A 199 17.60 -10.25 5.00
N LYS A 200 16.55 -10.85 5.58
CA LYS A 200 16.16 -10.60 6.99
C LYS A 200 16.98 -11.40 7.99
N PHE A 201 17.45 -12.58 7.60
CA PHE A 201 18.19 -13.52 8.43
C PHE A 201 19.53 -13.95 7.79
N PRO A 202 20.46 -13.02 7.55
CA PRO A 202 21.70 -13.30 6.80
C PRO A 202 22.63 -14.29 7.50
N LYS A 203 22.51 -14.45 8.84
CA LYS A 203 23.32 -15.36 9.66
C LYS A 203 22.77 -16.79 9.71
N VAL A 204 21.54 -17.01 9.25
CA VAL A 204 20.92 -18.35 9.24
C VAL A 204 21.34 -19.09 7.99
N LYS A 205 21.66 -20.39 8.15
CA LYS A 205 22.10 -21.25 7.01
C LYS A 205 21.02 -21.29 5.91
N PRO A 206 21.38 -21.13 4.63
CA PRO A 206 20.42 -21.13 3.53
C PRO A 206 19.54 -22.38 3.46
N ALA A 207 20.08 -23.56 3.83
CA ALA A 207 19.34 -24.81 3.86
C ALA A 207 18.13 -24.77 4.81
N ILE A 208 18.30 -24.17 6.01
CA ILE A 208 17.23 -23.97 6.98
C ILE A 208 16.13 -23.10 6.39
N LEU A 209 16.52 -21.96 5.78
CA LEU A 209 15.56 -21.02 5.19
C LEU A 209 14.80 -21.67 4.02
N LYS A 210 15.48 -22.44 3.17
CA LYS A 210 14.82 -23.20 2.10
C LYS A 210 13.80 -24.21 2.63
N ASN A 211 14.14 -24.94 3.71
CA ASN A 211 13.22 -25.89 4.34
C ASN A 211 11.98 -25.18 4.91
N ILE A 212 12.13 -23.99 5.52
CA ILE A 212 10.99 -23.20 6.00
C ILE A 212 10.13 -22.77 4.80
N CYS A 213 10.73 -22.22 3.75
CA CYS A 213 10.00 -21.76 2.56
C CYS A 213 9.25 -22.87 1.83
N SER A 214 9.71 -24.13 1.90
CA SER A 214 9.01 -25.26 1.29
C SER A 214 7.77 -25.71 2.09
N LYS A 215 7.70 -25.38 3.36
CA LYS A 215 6.62 -25.81 4.26
C LYS A 215 5.60 -24.71 4.57
N VAL A 216 6.01 -23.45 4.52
CA VAL A 216 5.18 -22.32 4.93
C VAL A 216 5.32 -21.17 3.94
N THR A 217 4.19 -20.69 3.40
CA THR A 217 4.13 -19.52 2.51
C THR A 217 3.71 -18.28 3.29
N LEU A 218 4.64 -17.35 3.49
CA LEU A 218 4.43 -16.12 4.25
C LEU A 218 4.57 -14.88 3.37
N SER A 219 3.87 -13.82 3.73
CA SER A 219 4.09 -12.49 3.17
C SER A 219 5.36 -11.85 3.72
N GLY A 220 5.88 -10.84 3.03
CA GLY A 220 7.03 -10.06 3.50
C GLY A 220 6.79 -9.40 4.87
N GLY A 221 5.56 -8.97 5.14
CA GLY A 221 5.15 -8.41 6.43
C GLY A 221 5.21 -9.43 7.57
N GLN A 222 4.75 -10.65 7.32
CA GLN A 222 4.84 -11.75 8.31
C GLN A 222 6.31 -12.11 8.63
N ILE A 223 7.17 -12.16 7.62
CA ILE A 223 8.60 -12.39 7.83
C ILE A 223 9.25 -11.25 8.63
N GLU A 224 8.82 -10.00 8.43
CA GLU A 224 9.29 -8.86 9.23
C GLU A 224 8.82 -8.95 10.68
N ASN A 225 7.59 -9.42 10.94
CA ASN A 225 7.10 -9.70 12.30
C ASN A 225 7.96 -10.76 13.00
N ILE A 226 8.27 -11.85 12.29
CA ILE A 226 9.15 -12.90 12.81
C ILE A 226 10.54 -12.32 13.14
N ARG A 227 11.11 -11.51 12.24
CA ARG A 227 12.38 -10.84 12.51
C ARG A 227 12.33 -9.99 13.77
N LYS A 228 11.25 -9.23 13.97
CA LYS A 228 11.06 -8.41 15.16
C LYS A 228 10.98 -9.25 16.43
N LYS A 229 10.23 -10.37 16.41
CA LYS A 229 10.16 -11.32 17.55
C LYS A 229 11.54 -11.89 17.87
N VAL A 230 12.25 -12.40 16.87
CA VAL A 230 13.62 -12.94 17.02
C VAL A 230 14.57 -11.89 17.62
N THR A 231 14.47 -10.63 17.16
CA THR A 231 15.31 -9.55 17.70
C THR A 231 15.00 -9.29 19.18
N ILE A 232 13.72 -9.28 19.56
CA ILE A 232 13.30 -9.10 20.96
C ILE A 232 13.84 -10.24 21.84
N ASP A 233 13.63 -11.50 21.40
CA ASP A 233 14.07 -12.66 22.19
C ASP A 233 15.60 -12.74 22.33
N THR A 234 16.33 -12.33 21.30
CA THR A 234 17.80 -12.24 21.34
C THR A 234 18.28 -11.16 22.33
N ILE A 235 17.50 -10.09 22.52
CA ILE A 235 17.84 -9.04 23.50
C ILE A 235 17.50 -9.50 24.94
N LEU A 236 16.39 -10.21 25.11
CA LEU A 236 15.91 -10.63 26.42
C LEU A 236 16.69 -11.82 27.01
N HIS A 237 17.33 -12.62 26.16
CA HIS A 237 18.02 -13.85 26.56
C HIS A 237 19.47 -13.85 26.06
N GLU A 238 20.46 -13.67 26.95
CA GLU A 238 21.90 -13.52 26.63
C GLU A 238 22.51 -14.65 25.79
N HIS A 239 21.95 -15.88 25.85
CA HIS A 239 22.44 -17.06 25.11
C HIS A 239 21.43 -17.60 24.10
N PHE A 240 20.56 -16.73 23.57
CA PHE A 240 19.52 -17.15 22.64
C PHE A 240 20.08 -17.59 21.29
N THR A 241 19.82 -18.82 20.90
CA THR A 241 20.26 -19.36 19.61
C THR A 241 19.07 -19.50 18.66
N VAL A 242 19.14 -18.80 17.54
CA VAL A 242 18.15 -18.92 16.46
C VAL A 242 18.38 -20.23 15.71
N ASN A 243 17.49 -21.20 15.93
CA ASN A 243 17.53 -22.50 15.25
C ASN A 243 16.32 -22.70 14.34
N GLU A 244 16.31 -23.79 13.56
CA GLU A 244 15.26 -24.11 12.61
C GLU A 244 13.90 -24.33 13.27
N ALA A 245 13.86 -25.07 14.40
CA ALA A 245 12.62 -25.38 15.11
C ALA A 245 11.93 -24.11 15.58
N TYR A 246 12.69 -23.18 16.16
CA TYR A 246 12.17 -21.89 16.62
C TYR A 246 11.63 -21.02 15.48
N LEU A 247 12.38 -20.90 14.37
CA LEU A 247 11.91 -20.14 13.21
C LEU A 247 10.66 -20.78 12.58
N MET A 248 10.58 -22.10 12.55
CA MET A 248 9.42 -22.82 12.06
C MET A 248 8.20 -22.60 12.93
N GLU A 249 8.37 -22.62 14.26
CA GLU A 249 7.30 -22.33 15.21
C GLU A 249 6.73 -20.92 14.99
N LEU A 250 7.60 -19.90 14.91
CA LEU A 250 7.17 -18.53 14.63
C LEU A 250 6.46 -18.41 13.29
N ALA A 251 6.95 -19.10 12.24
CA ALA A 251 6.34 -19.12 10.93
C ALA A 251 4.92 -19.72 10.94
N GLN A 252 4.74 -20.82 11.68
CA GLN A 252 3.42 -21.44 11.87
C GLN A 252 2.47 -20.54 12.66
N GLN A 253 2.95 -19.84 13.69
CA GLN A 253 2.15 -18.87 14.44
C GLN A 253 1.62 -17.75 13.56
N GLU A 254 2.46 -17.17 12.69
CA GLU A 254 2.02 -16.12 11.74
C GLU A 254 0.95 -16.63 10.76
N LEU A 255 1.06 -17.88 10.29
CA LEU A 255 0.10 -18.51 9.39
C LEU A 255 -1.26 -18.77 10.11
N LEU A 256 -1.23 -19.24 11.34
CA LEU A 256 -2.45 -19.48 12.13
C LEU A 256 -3.21 -18.20 12.43
N LEU A 257 -2.52 -17.09 12.68
CA LEU A 257 -3.14 -15.78 12.89
C LEU A 257 -3.86 -15.30 11.61
N GLU A 258 -3.25 -15.48 10.44
CA GLU A 258 -3.88 -15.14 9.16
C GLU A 258 -5.16 -15.93 8.93
N ASN A 259 -5.12 -17.26 9.12
CA ASN A 259 -6.28 -18.14 8.96
C ASN A 259 -7.43 -17.79 9.91
N ARG A 260 -7.15 -17.39 11.15
CA ARG A 260 -8.18 -16.94 12.10
C ARG A 260 -8.85 -15.63 11.70
N ILE A 261 -8.12 -14.72 11.06
CA ILE A 261 -8.68 -13.46 10.56
C ILE A 261 -9.63 -13.74 9.38
N HIS A 262 -9.27 -14.66 8.50
CA HIS A 262 -10.12 -15.05 7.37
C HIS A 262 -11.37 -15.84 7.76
N LEU A 263 -11.35 -16.57 8.90
CA LEU A 263 -12.49 -17.33 9.43
C LEU A 263 -13.51 -16.49 10.21
N ARG A 264 -13.21 -15.23 10.52
CA ARG A 264 -14.18 -14.29 11.09
C ARG A 264 -15.08 -13.72 9.97
N HIS A 265 -15.94 -14.57 9.41
CA HIS A 265 -17.16 -14.11 8.75
C HIS A 265 -18.06 -13.43 9.79
N PRO A 266 -18.78 -12.35 9.44
CA PRO A 266 -19.71 -11.73 10.36
C PRO A 266 -20.73 -12.80 10.79
N ILE A 267 -20.86 -13.00 12.10
CA ILE A 267 -21.95 -13.78 12.67
C ILE A 267 -23.22 -12.93 12.44
N GLY A 268 -23.88 -13.18 11.32
CA GLY A 268 -25.19 -12.61 11.05
C GLY A 268 -26.18 -13.22 12.05
N PHE A 269 -26.69 -12.40 12.95
CA PHE A 269 -27.89 -12.76 13.70
C PHE A 269 -29.04 -12.90 12.70
N THR A 270 -29.39 -14.14 12.35
CA THR A 270 -30.69 -14.41 11.75
C THR A 270 -31.77 -14.13 12.80
N ARG A 271 -32.44 -12.99 12.69
CA ARG A 271 -33.73 -12.78 13.37
C ARG A 271 -34.69 -13.78 12.76
N LYS A 272 -35.22 -14.69 13.62
CA LYS A 272 -36.47 -15.41 13.38
C LYS A 272 -37.63 -14.45 13.46
#